data_62861ea7611410ac52d3f16c0e10a0a2
#
_entry.id   62861ea7611410ac52d3f16c0e10a0a2
#
_cell.length_a   1.000
_cell.length_b   1.000
_cell.length_c   1.000
_cell.angle_alpha   90.00
_cell.angle_beta   90.00
_cell.angle_gamma   90.00
#
_symmetry.space_group_name_H-M   'P 1'
#
loop_
_entity.id
_entity.type
_entity.pdbx_description
1 polymer ?
#
loop_
_entity_poly.entity_id
_entity_poly.type
_entity_poly.pdbx_seq_one_letter_code
_entity_poly.pdbx_strand_id
1 'polypeptide(L)'
;MSASFAAASARPRPVLVHGHAAHLDGEYAGDHWNAQRLGVPALRGRQAARFDAITQDWLRDPVKRWSRFRLATGCAFTTITAGALALSRFSAFLAERHPGIAGEAGITRPVLEDYLSWLLAQGYSASTRALSLSMLRVFSDACHRHGWLPGLSHSAVIYAEELPYHHDQVARFIPEFVMAQLESATALDRLPFTTTRNLVVVLIETGLRGGDACSLAFSPTLDDSAGWPCLRFEAAKVRAEQLIPLSAKAAAAIRSQQEHVLQHWPAGSPWLFPGITGNDDGAKAYSHSTFARQLVHWQRVIDLRDQAGQPVTVTGHQFRHILSGPGSSTAASLSTSCKSSSVTPART
;
A
#
# COMPACT_ATOMS: atom_id res chain seq x y z
N MET A 1 25.36 24.16 29.57
CA MET A 1 24.29 23.29 30.11
C MET A 1 23.62 22.62 28.93
N SER A 2 24.09 21.42 28.60
CA SER A 2 23.63 20.65 27.42
C SER A 2 22.51 19.74 27.86
N ALA A 3 21.29 20.01 27.37
CA ALA A 3 20.16 19.10 27.54
C ALA A 3 20.14 18.13 26.36
N SER A 4 20.52 16.88 26.64
CA SER A 4 20.47 15.76 25.74
C SER A 4 18.99 15.35 25.50
N PHE A 5 18.42 15.65 24.36
CA PHE A 5 17.13 15.12 23.93
C PHE A 5 17.38 13.82 23.19
N ALA A 6 17.34 12.70 23.90
CA ALA A 6 17.20 11.39 23.29
C ALA A 6 15.73 11.20 22.86
N ALA A 7 15.40 11.54 21.61
CA ALA A 7 14.11 11.27 21.04
C ALA A 7 14.02 9.79 20.64
N ALA A 8 13.39 9.00 21.48
CA ALA A 8 13.01 7.64 21.17
C ALA A 8 11.90 7.64 20.10
N SER A 9 12.27 7.43 18.84
CA SER A 9 11.33 7.15 17.75
C SER A 9 11.00 5.65 17.74
N ALA A 10 10.26 5.20 18.76
CA ALA A 10 9.59 3.91 18.72
C ALA A 10 8.10 4.19 18.47
N ARG A 11 7.58 3.80 17.29
CA ARG A 11 6.14 3.64 17.13
C ARG A 11 5.65 2.74 18.26
N PRO A 12 4.58 3.10 18.99
CA PRO A 12 4.03 2.23 20.00
C PRO A 12 3.62 0.92 19.29
N ARG A 13 4.30 -0.18 19.60
CA ARG A 13 3.78 -1.51 19.33
C ARG A 13 2.44 -1.57 20.06
N PRO A 14 1.34 -1.99 19.40
CA PRO A 14 0.09 -2.18 20.13
C PRO A 14 0.33 -3.23 21.22
N VAL A 15 0.37 -2.76 22.46
CA VAL A 15 0.32 -3.64 23.63
C VAL A 15 -1.08 -4.20 23.64
N LEU A 16 -1.20 -5.49 23.35
CA LEU A 16 -2.44 -6.23 23.51
C LEU A 16 -2.78 -6.28 24.99
N VAL A 17 -3.57 -5.32 25.45
CA VAL A 17 -4.07 -5.28 26.82
C VAL A 17 -5.17 -6.36 26.95
N HIS A 18 -5.05 -7.24 27.94
CA HIS A 18 -5.87 -8.43 28.16
C HIS A 18 -7.40 -8.18 28.34
N GLY A 19 -7.87 -6.95 28.34
CA GLY A 19 -9.30 -6.59 28.32
C GLY A 19 -9.98 -6.59 26.95
N HIS A 20 -9.21 -6.77 25.86
CA HIS A 20 -9.69 -6.68 24.48
C HIS A 20 -10.18 -8.01 23.86
N ALA A 21 -9.93 -9.15 24.49
CA ALA A 21 -10.19 -10.46 23.85
C ALA A 21 -11.70 -10.66 23.53
N ALA A 22 -12.60 -10.36 24.46
CA ALA A 22 -14.03 -10.52 24.25
C ALA A 22 -14.59 -9.54 23.19
N HIS A 23 -14.05 -8.33 23.11
CA HIS A 23 -14.44 -7.36 22.09
C HIS A 23 -13.96 -7.79 20.70
N LEU A 24 -12.76 -8.33 20.61
CA LEU A 24 -12.20 -8.84 19.36
C LEU A 24 -12.97 -10.06 18.84
N ASP A 25 -13.40 -10.96 19.72
CA ASP A 25 -14.20 -12.12 19.34
C ASP A 25 -15.57 -11.69 18.80
N GLY A 26 -16.19 -10.65 19.34
CA GLY A 26 -17.41 -10.04 18.79
C GLY A 26 -17.20 -9.45 17.39
N GLU A 27 -16.09 -8.73 17.16
CA GLU A 27 -15.78 -8.19 15.83
C GLU A 27 -15.50 -9.30 14.81
N TYR A 28 -14.82 -10.37 15.21
CA TYR A 28 -14.55 -11.53 14.36
C TYR A 28 -15.80 -12.38 14.08
N ALA A 29 -16.80 -12.37 14.96
CA ALA A 29 -18.06 -13.06 14.73
C ALA A 29 -18.88 -12.39 13.62
N GLY A 30 -18.83 -11.06 13.49
CA GLY A 30 -19.50 -10.31 12.44
C GLY A 30 -18.96 -10.59 11.03
N ASP A 31 -19.77 -10.28 10.02
CA ASP A 31 -19.39 -10.42 8.61
C ASP A 31 -18.72 -9.16 8.02
N HIS A 32 -18.62 -8.12 8.81
CA HIS A 32 -17.95 -6.86 8.47
C HIS A 32 -16.85 -6.57 9.48
N TRP A 33 -15.60 -6.76 9.09
CA TRP A 33 -14.47 -6.47 9.94
C TRP A 33 -13.89 -5.09 9.65
N ASN A 34 -13.63 -4.33 10.70
CA ASN A 34 -12.99 -3.03 10.59
C ASN A 34 -11.58 -3.10 11.19
N ALA A 35 -10.57 -2.68 10.42
CA ALA A 35 -9.17 -2.73 10.84
C ALA A 35 -8.92 -1.97 12.16
N GLN A 36 -9.53 -0.80 12.34
CA GLN A 36 -9.36 0.01 13.53
C GLN A 36 -9.95 -0.68 14.77
N ARG A 37 -11.14 -1.31 14.64
CA ARG A 37 -11.77 -2.06 15.73
C ARG A 37 -10.99 -3.31 16.11
N LEU A 38 -10.32 -3.92 15.11
CA LEU A 38 -9.42 -5.05 15.32
C LEU A 38 -8.05 -4.66 15.85
N GLY A 39 -7.75 -3.36 16.03
CA GLY A 39 -6.44 -2.88 16.45
C GLY A 39 -5.34 -3.15 15.41
N VAL A 40 -5.71 -3.41 14.16
CA VAL A 40 -4.76 -3.74 13.09
C VAL A 40 -4.35 -2.45 12.38
N PRO A 41 -3.05 -2.21 12.17
CA PRO A 41 -2.59 -1.06 11.41
C PRO A 41 -3.12 -1.11 9.97
N ALA A 42 -4.03 -0.21 9.64
CA ALA A 42 -4.57 -0.03 8.29
C ALA A 42 -4.30 1.39 7.82
N LEU A 43 -3.02 1.70 7.63
CA LEU A 43 -2.57 3.03 7.24
C LEU A 43 -3.00 3.42 5.83
N ARG A 44 -3.44 2.45 4.99
CA ARG A 44 -3.70 2.66 3.56
C ARG A 44 -4.76 1.70 3.04
N GLY A 45 -5.61 2.18 2.15
CA GLY A 45 -6.56 1.36 1.42
C GLY A 45 -7.86 1.08 2.17
N ARG A 46 -8.49 -0.03 1.85
CA ARG A 46 -9.78 -0.43 2.45
C ARG A 46 -9.58 -0.81 3.90
N GLN A 47 -10.30 -0.13 4.79
CA GLN A 47 -10.29 -0.40 6.23
C GLN A 47 -11.34 -1.41 6.67
N ALA A 48 -12.16 -1.92 5.74
CA ALA A 48 -13.18 -2.90 6.01
C ALA A 48 -13.04 -4.12 5.10
N ALA A 49 -13.14 -5.31 5.67
CA ALA A 49 -13.30 -6.57 4.97
C ALA A 49 -14.76 -7.02 5.10
N ARG A 50 -15.37 -7.45 4.00
CA ARG A 50 -16.76 -7.86 3.92
C ARG A 50 -16.84 -9.33 3.56
N PHE A 51 -17.53 -10.11 4.39
CA PHE A 51 -17.76 -11.54 4.20
C PHE A 51 -19.22 -11.86 3.89
N ASP A 52 -20.11 -10.89 4.07
CA ASP A 52 -21.56 -10.98 3.77
C ASP A 52 -21.87 -11.29 2.30
N ALA A 53 -20.96 -10.96 1.39
CA ALA A 53 -21.05 -11.32 -0.03
C ALA A 53 -20.71 -12.80 -0.32
N ILE A 54 -20.25 -13.57 0.68
CA ILE A 54 -20.06 -15.01 0.57
C ILE A 54 -21.35 -15.65 1.10
N THR A 55 -22.21 -16.11 0.19
CA THR A 55 -23.57 -16.54 0.49
C THR A 55 -23.64 -17.96 1.08
N GLN A 56 -22.65 -18.81 0.82
CA GLN A 56 -22.56 -20.15 1.37
C GLN A 56 -21.91 -20.12 2.75
N ASP A 57 -22.64 -20.49 3.80
CA ASP A 57 -22.13 -20.48 5.19
C ASP A 57 -20.93 -21.42 5.35
N TRP A 58 -20.98 -22.60 4.73
CA TRP A 58 -19.89 -23.58 4.74
C TRP A 58 -18.59 -23.06 4.12
N LEU A 59 -18.65 -22.03 3.26
CA LEU A 59 -17.48 -21.35 2.68
C LEU A 59 -17.10 -20.11 3.49
N ARG A 60 -18.09 -19.32 3.94
CA ARG A 60 -17.89 -18.04 4.65
C ARG A 60 -17.10 -18.23 5.95
N ASP A 61 -17.47 -19.21 6.76
CA ASP A 61 -16.84 -19.45 8.06
C ASP A 61 -15.36 -19.86 7.93
N PRO A 62 -14.97 -20.82 7.06
CA PRO A 62 -13.56 -21.08 6.78
C PRO A 62 -12.79 -19.88 6.22
N VAL A 63 -13.41 -19.04 5.38
CA VAL A 63 -12.76 -17.82 4.86
C VAL A 63 -12.52 -16.81 5.99
N LYS A 64 -13.44 -16.63 6.93
CA LYS A 64 -13.24 -15.81 8.12
C LYS A 64 -12.11 -16.38 8.99
N ARG A 65 -12.12 -17.70 9.23
CA ARG A 65 -11.08 -18.40 9.99
C ARG A 65 -9.70 -18.23 9.35
N TRP A 66 -9.58 -18.39 8.04
CA TRP A 66 -8.36 -18.16 7.29
C TRP A 66 -7.90 -16.70 7.36
N SER A 67 -8.82 -15.75 7.24
CA SER A 67 -8.52 -14.33 7.34
C SER A 67 -8.00 -13.95 8.72
N ARG A 68 -8.61 -14.47 9.80
CA ARG A 68 -8.14 -14.30 11.18
C ARG A 68 -6.73 -14.88 11.38
N PHE A 69 -6.49 -16.09 10.89
CA PHE A 69 -5.17 -16.73 10.91
C PHE A 69 -4.11 -15.88 10.20
N ARG A 70 -4.43 -15.35 9.02
CA ARG A 70 -3.50 -14.50 8.27
C ARG A 70 -3.21 -13.18 8.99
N LEU A 71 -4.19 -12.58 9.66
CA LEU A 71 -3.94 -11.41 10.49
C LEU A 71 -3.01 -11.74 11.65
N ALA A 72 -3.23 -12.85 12.33
CA ALA A 72 -2.38 -13.31 13.43
C ALA A 72 -0.92 -13.59 12.99
N THR A 73 -0.73 -14.02 11.74
CA THR A 73 0.62 -14.21 11.14
C THR A 73 1.20 -12.93 10.54
N GLY A 74 0.55 -11.77 10.76
CA GLY A 74 1.07 -10.47 10.38
C GLY A 74 0.81 -10.06 8.93
N CYS A 75 -0.14 -10.70 8.22
CA CYS A 75 -0.56 -10.21 6.91
C CYS A 75 -1.21 -8.83 7.01
N ALA A 76 -0.96 -7.98 6.00
CA ALA A 76 -1.59 -6.67 5.94
C ALA A 76 -3.12 -6.80 5.79
N PHE A 77 -3.88 -5.90 6.42
CA PHE A 77 -5.34 -5.90 6.32
C PHE A 77 -5.85 -5.76 4.87
N THR A 78 -5.14 -5.05 4.03
CA THR A 78 -5.44 -4.96 2.58
C THR A 78 -5.37 -6.30 1.86
N THR A 79 -4.51 -7.22 2.32
CA THR A 79 -4.44 -8.59 1.80
C THR A 79 -5.67 -9.40 2.22
N ILE A 80 -6.18 -9.17 3.43
CA ILE A 80 -7.43 -9.78 3.91
C ILE A 80 -8.61 -9.29 3.08
N THR A 81 -8.73 -7.98 2.87
CA THR A 81 -9.80 -7.42 2.03
C THR A 81 -9.75 -7.94 0.60
N ALA A 82 -8.55 -8.13 0.03
CA ALA A 82 -8.37 -8.71 -1.29
C ALA A 82 -8.78 -10.19 -1.32
N GLY A 83 -8.44 -10.95 -0.28
CA GLY A 83 -8.85 -12.35 -0.12
C GLY A 83 -10.37 -12.50 0.00
N ALA A 84 -11.01 -11.73 0.88
CA ALA A 84 -12.45 -11.72 1.05
C ALA A 84 -13.17 -11.41 -0.28
N LEU A 85 -12.71 -10.39 -1.02
CA LEU A 85 -13.28 -10.03 -2.32
C LEU A 85 -13.07 -11.14 -3.38
N ALA A 86 -11.92 -11.79 -3.40
CA ALA A 86 -11.64 -12.89 -4.32
C ALA A 86 -12.57 -14.10 -4.05
N LEU A 87 -12.73 -14.44 -2.77
CA LEU A 87 -13.61 -15.55 -2.35
C LEU A 87 -15.09 -15.20 -2.50
N SER A 88 -15.48 -13.93 -2.39
CA SER A 88 -16.84 -13.48 -2.73
C SER A 88 -17.17 -13.69 -4.22
N ARG A 89 -16.18 -13.49 -5.12
CA ARG A 89 -16.37 -13.81 -6.56
C ARG A 89 -16.56 -15.31 -6.79
N PHE A 90 -15.79 -16.14 -6.08
CA PHE A 90 -15.95 -17.59 -6.15
C PHE A 90 -17.33 -18.02 -5.62
N SER A 91 -17.78 -17.42 -4.49
CA SER A 91 -19.11 -17.64 -3.96
C SER A 91 -20.22 -17.24 -4.96
N ALA A 92 -20.09 -16.08 -5.63
CA ALA A 92 -21.03 -15.64 -6.65
C ALA A 92 -21.08 -16.61 -7.84
N PHE A 93 -19.93 -17.10 -8.30
CA PHE A 93 -19.85 -18.12 -9.33
C PHE A 93 -20.59 -19.42 -8.94
N LEU A 94 -20.35 -19.91 -7.72
CA LEU A 94 -21.04 -21.10 -7.21
C LEU A 94 -22.56 -20.89 -7.16
N ALA A 95 -23.03 -19.74 -6.69
CA ALA A 95 -24.45 -19.43 -6.64
C ALA A 95 -25.09 -19.34 -8.02
N GLU A 96 -24.36 -18.83 -9.03
CA GLU A 96 -24.86 -18.65 -10.40
C GLU A 96 -24.82 -19.95 -11.20
N ARG A 97 -23.69 -20.68 -11.15
CA ARG A 97 -23.44 -21.82 -12.07
C ARG A 97 -23.65 -23.19 -11.40
N HIS A 98 -23.47 -23.27 -10.10
CA HIS A 98 -23.52 -24.50 -9.33
C HIS A 98 -24.38 -24.39 -8.06
N PRO A 99 -25.65 -23.91 -8.15
CA PRO A 99 -26.50 -23.69 -6.97
C PRO A 99 -26.79 -24.96 -6.16
N GLY A 100 -26.58 -26.14 -6.75
CA GLY A 100 -26.75 -27.42 -6.06
C GLY A 100 -25.56 -27.85 -5.16
N ILE A 101 -24.45 -27.11 -5.15
CA ILE A 101 -23.32 -27.41 -4.27
C ILE A 101 -23.63 -26.93 -2.86
N ALA A 102 -23.95 -27.89 -1.97
CA ALA A 102 -24.31 -27.64 -0.58
C ALA A 102 -23.13 -27.72 0.40
N GLY A 103 -21.94 -28.06 -0.05
CA GLY A 103 -20.74 -28.22 0.79
C GLY A 103 -19.45 -28.35 -0.03
N GLU A 104 -18.33 -28.38 0.67
CA GLU A 104 -16.99 -28.39 0.10
C GLU A 104 -16.68 -29.61 -0.78
N ALA A 105 -17.31 -30.76 -0.54
CA ALA A 105 -17.13 -31.96 -1.34
C ALA A 105 -17.61 -31.75 -2.80
N GLY A 106 -18.48 -30.77 -3.04
CA GLY A 106 -18.92 -30.38 -4.38
C GLY A 106 -17.88 -29.60 -5.16
N ILE A 107 -16.83 -29.08 -4.52
CA ILE A 107 -15.72 -28.40 -5.19
C ILE A 107 -14.82 -29.48 -5.85
N THR A 108 -15.07 -29.74 -7.10
CA THR A 108 -14.30 -30.71 -7.90
C THR A 108 -13.44 -30.00 -8.95
N ARG A 109 -12.56 -30.73 -9.60
CA ARG A 109 -11.72 -30.19 -10.68
C ARG A 109 -12.56 -29.55 -11.81
N PRO A 110 -13.61 -30.19 -12.34
CA PRO A 110 -14.47 -29.58 -13.35
C PRO A 110 -15.12 -28.26 -12.90
N VAL A 111 -15.48 -28.13 -11.63
CA VAL A 111 -16.04 -26.87 -11.07
C VAL A 111 -15.00 -25.76 -11.12
N LEU A 112 -13.72 -26.07 -10.84
CA LEU A 112 -12.64 -25.07 -10.93
C LEU A 112 -12.35 -24.68 -12.38
N GLU A 113 -12.42 -25.61 -13.33
CA GLU A 113 -12.27 -25.32 -14.76
C GLU A 113 -13.41 -24.44 -15.29
N ASP A 114 -14.65 -24.66 -14.84
CA ASP A 114 -15.75 -23.75 -15.14
C ASP A 114 -15.55 -22.38 -14.51
N TYR A 115 -14.99 -22.30 -13.29
CA TYR A 115 -14.64 -21.00 -12.66
C TYR A 115 -13.61 -20.21 -13.47
N LEU A 116 -12.59 -20.85 -14.03
CA LEU A 116 -11.61 -20.19 -14.92
C LEU A 116 -12.32 -19.56 -16.11
N SER A 117 -13.21 -20.32 -16.77
CA SER A 117 -13.99 -19.88 -17.91
C SER A 117 -14.97 -18.75 -17.53
N TRP A 118 -15.65 -18.88 -16.40
CA TRP A 118 -16.57 -17.87 -15.90
C TRP A 118 -15.84 -16.54 -15.60
N LEU A 119 -14.68 -16.57 -14.93
CA LEU A 119 -13.88 -15.36 -14.68
C LEU A 119 -13.48 -14.64 -15.97
N LEU A 120 -13.17 -15.38 -17.02
CA LEU A 120 -12.85 -14.82 -18.33
C LEU A 120 -14.08 -14.15 -18.96
N ALA A 121 -15.22 -14.82 -18.91
CA ALA A 121 -16.49 -14.33 -19.46
C ALA A 121 -17.01 -13.05 -18.76
N GLN A 122 -16.67 -12.86 -17.48
CA GLN A 122 -17.04 -11.64 -16.74
C GLN A 122 -16.29 -10.38 -17.18
N GLY A 123 -15.34 -10.47 -18.10
CA GLY A 123 -14.57 -9.33 -18.58
C GLY A 123 -13.57 -8.75 -17.57
N TYR A 124 -13.23 -9.48 -16.51
CA TYR A 124 -12.21 -9.05 -15.55
C TYR A 124 -10.83 -8.96 -16.20
N SER A 125 -10.06 -7.93 -15.81
CA SER A 125 -8.67 -7.80 -16.23
C SER A 125 -7.84 -9.04 -15.85
N ALA A 126 -6.76 -9.32 -16.58
CA ALA A 126 -5.84 -10.42 -16.25
C ALA A 126 -5.34 -10.33 -14.80
N SER A 127 -5.02 -9.11 -14.30
CA SER A 127 -4.62 -8.88 -12.91
C SER A 127 -5.70 -9.30 -11.91
N THR A 128 -6.96 -8.96 -12.19
CA THR A 128 -8.08 -9.29 -11.30
C THR A 128 -8.32 -10.80 -11.29
N ARG A 129 -8.24 -11.45 -12.45
CA ARG A 129 -8.36 -12.91 -12.54
C ARG A 129 -7.22 -13.62 -11.82
N ALA A 130 -5.97 -13.20 -12.05
CA ALA A 130 -4.79 -13.74 -11.38
C ALA A 130 -4.89 -13.61 -9.86
N LEU A 131 -5.34 -12.44 -9.36
CA LEU A 131 -5.54 -12.22 -7.93
C LEU A 131 -6.63 -13.16 -7.37
N SER A 132 -7.77 -13.31 -8.06
CA SER A 132 -8.87 -14.17 -7.64
C SER A 132 -8.43 -15.63 -7.54
N LEU A 133 -7.74 -16.13 -8.55
CA LEU A 133 -7.23 -17.49 -8.60
C LEU A 133 -6.11 -17.73 -7.56
N SER A 134 -5.17 -16.79 -7.42
CA SER A 134 -4.10 -16.89 -6.42
C SER A 134 -4.66 -16.92 -4.99
N MET A 135 -5.68 -16.12 -4.70
CA MET A 135 -6.30 -16.11 -3.36
C MET A 135 -7.08 -17.40 -3.10
N LEU A 136 -7.81 -17.92 -4.09
CA LEU A 136 -8.50 -19.20 -3.98
C LEU A 136 -7.49 -20.34 -3.75
N ARG A 137 -6.39 -20.38 -4.51
CA ARG A 137 -5.32 -21.34 -4.34
C ARG A 137 -4.75 -21.31 -2.92
N VAL A 138 -4.32 -20.12 -2.44
CA VAL A 138 -3.73 -19.98 -1.08
C VAL A 138 -4.75 -20.34 0.02
N PHE A 139 -6.03 -20.07 -0.19
CA PHE A 139 -7.10 -20.47 0.71
C PHE A 139 -7.27 -22.00 0.72
N SER A 140 -7.39 -22.64 -0.44
CA SER A 140 -7.53 -24.10 -0.56
C SER A 140 -6.33 -24.84 0.05
N ASP A 141 -5.11 -24.38 -0.22
CA ASP A 141 -3.88 -24.92 0.39
C ASP A 141 -3.91 -24.81 1.92
N ALA A 142 -4.43 -23.69 2.46
CA ALA A 142 -4.59 -23.52 3.89
C ALA A 142 -5.66 -24.47 4.47
N CYS A 143 -6.79 -24.63 3.76
CA CYS A 143 -7.85 -25.56 4.18
C CYS A 143 -7.35 -27.01 4.23
N HIS A 144 -6.61 -27.45 3.24
CA HIS A 144 -5.99 -28.79 3.25
C HIS A 144 -4.99 -28.95 4.41
N ARG A 145 -4.11 -27.98 4.61
CA ARG A 145 -3.05 -28.02 5.63
C ARG A 145 -3.61 -28.04 7.05
N HIS A 146 -4.69 -27.30 7.28
CA HIS A 146 -5.26 -27.12 8.61
C HIS A 146 -6.56 -27.92 8.85
N GLY A 147 -7.03 -28.68 7.86
CA GLY A 147 -8.28 -29.44 7.96
C GLY A 147 -9.52 -28.57 8.17
N TRP A 148 -9.57 -27.36 7.60
CA TRP A 148 -10.71 -26.46 7.78
C TRP A 148 -11.91 -26.81 6.90
N LEU A 149 -11.67 -27.50 5.79
CA LEU A 149 -12.65 -28.08 4.87
C LEU A 149 -12.28 -29.53 4.60
N PRO A 150 -12.64 -30.46 5.50
CA PRO A 150 -12.17 -31.85 5.43
C PRO A 150 -12.69 -32.59 4.21
N GLY A 151 -13.84 -32.19 3.67
CA GLY A 151 -14.44 -32.77 2.46
C GLY A 151 -13.89 -32.18 1.14
N LEU A 152 -13.01 -31.17 1.19
CA LEU A 152 -12.42 -30.59 0.00
C LEU A 152 -11.50 -31.58 -0.70
N SER A 153 -11.78 -31.90 -1.97
CA SER A 153 -10.98 -32.83 -2.75
C SER A 153 -9.54 -32.33 -2.94
N HIS A 154 -8.57 -33.22 -2.75
CA HIS A 154 -7.16 -32.93 -3.05
C HIS A 154 -6.90 -32.64 -4.53
N SER A 155 -7.81 -33.04 -5.44
CA SER A 155 -7.73 -32.71 -6.87
C SER A 155 -8.30 -31.32 -7.19
N ALA A 156 -8.98 -30.69 -6.23
CA ALA A 156 -9.52 -29.33 -6.40
C ALA A 156 -8.42 -28.27 -6.19
N VAL A 157 -7.47 -28.21 -7.11
CA VAL A 157 -6.29 -27.35 -7.06
C VAL A 157 -6.26 -26.41 -8.28
N ILE A 158 -5.91 -25.15 -8.04
CA ILE A 158 -5.55 -24.21 -9.09
C ILE A 158 -4.04 -24.32 -9.35
N TYR A 159 -3.64 -24.70 -10.55
CA TYR A 159 -2.25 -24.85 -10.94
C TYR A 159 -1.60 -23.52 -11.33
N ALA A 160 -0.27 -23.47 -11.33
CA ALA A 160 0.46 -22.24 -11.63
C ALA A 160 0.26 -21.77 -13.09
N GLU A 161 0.15 -22.71 -14.03
CA GLU A 161 -0.11 -22.46 -15.46
C GLU A 161 -1.52 -21.92 -15.75
N GLU A 162 -2.44 -22.08 -14.82
CA GLU A 162 -3.82 -21.56 -14.94
C GLU A 162 -3.94 -20.09 -14.53
N LEU A 163 -2.89 -19.56 -13.91
CA LEU A 163 -2.85 -18.15 -13.57
C LEU A 163 -2.64 -17.32 -14.84
N PRO A 164 -3.50 -16.34 -15.12
CA PRO A 164 -3.34 -15.48 -16.27
C PRO A 164 -1.94 -14.87 -16.32
N TYR A 165 -1.29 -14.99 -17.46
CA TYR A 165 0.03 -14.38 -17.65
C TYR A 165 -0.07 -12.87 -17.53
N HIS A 166 0.75 -12.29 -16.71
CA HIS A 166 0.98 -10.86 -16.62
C HIS A 166 2.14 -10.51 -17.54
N HIS A 167 1.86 -9.78 -18.61
CA HIS A 167 2.91 -9.02 -19.24
C HIS A 167 3.35 -7.96 -18.23
N ASP A 168 4.59 -8.03 -17.77
CA ASP A 168 5.20 -6.93 -17.04
C ASP A 168 5.06 -5.68 -17.91
N GLN A 169 4.20 -4.77 -17.49
CA GLN A 169 4.09 -3.50 -18.19
C GLN A 169 5.44 -2.82 -18.06
N VAL A 170 6.06 -2.55 -19.21
CA VAL A 170 7.27 -1.74 -19.27
C VAL A 170 7.04 -0.50 -18.40
N ALA A 171 7.98 -0.22 -17.51
CA ALA A 171 7.89 0.94 -16.62
C ALA A 171 7.59 2.18 -17.48
N ARG A 172 6.47 2.84 -17.23
CA ARG A 172 6.08 4.05 -17.94
C ARG A 172 6.90 5.20 -17.37
N PHE A 173 8.06 5.43 -17.95
CA PHE A 173 8.86 6.61 -17.64
C PHE A 173 8.09 7.87 -17.97
N ILE A 174 8.30 8.92 -17.18
CA ILE A 174 7.79 10.24 -17.50
C ILE A 174 8.80 10.87 -18.46
N PRO A 175 8.42 11.25 -19.70
CA PRO A 175 9.33 11.92 -20.62
C PRO A 175 9.86 13.23 -20.02
N GLU A 176 11.09 13.59 -20.33
CA GLU A 176 11.74 14.81 -19.81
C GLU A 176 10.93 16.06 -20.10
N PHE A 177 10.37 16.17 -21.30
CA PHE A 177 9.46 17.26 -21.68
C PHE A 177 8.25 17.39 -20.73
N VAL A 178 7.68 16.28 -20.29
CA VAL A 178 6.56 16.26 -19.33
C VAL A 178 7.04 16.61 -17.93
N MET A 179 8.22 16.09 -17.55
CA MET A 179 8.84 16.42 -16.25
C MET A 179 9.14 17.91 -16.12
N ALA A 180 9.72 18.53 -17.14
CA ALA A 180 10.00 19.97 -17.13
C ALA A 180 8.74 20.82 -16.87
N GLN A 181 7.57 20.41 -17.40
CA GLN A 181 6.31 21.08 -17.10
C GLN A 181 5.91 20.89 -15.61
N LEU A 182 6.02 19.66 -15.08
CA LEU A 182 5.66 19.37 -13.69
C LEU A 182 6.59 20.04 -12.67
N GLU A 183 7.86 20.23 -13.02
CA GLU A 183 8.87 20.85 -12.14
C GLU A 183 8.89 22.37 -12.21
N SER A 184 8.20 22.97 -13.18
CA SER A 184 8.20 24.41 -13.35
C SER A 184 7.58 25.13 -12.15
N ALA A 185 8.17 26.25 -11.73
CA ALA A 185 7.66 27.05 -10.61
C ALA A 185 6.21 27.47 -10.84
N THR A 186 5.88 27.88 -12.09
CA THR A 186 4.53 28.29 -12.47
C THR A 186 3.51 27.16 -12.35
N ALA A 187 3.89 25.92 -12.64
CA ALA A 187 3.01 24.77 -12.45
C ALA A 187 2.83 24.43 -10.95
N LEU A 188 3.93 24.41 -10.19
CA LEU A 188 3.89 24.11 -8.75
C LEU A 188 3.08 25.15 -7.97
N ASP A 189 3.10 26.43 -8.39
CA ASP A 189 2.32 27.50 -7.78
C ASP A 189 0.81 27.39 -8.05
N ARG A 190 0.40 26.56 -9.01
CA ARG A 190 -1.02 26.23 -9.25
C ARG A 190 -1.57 25.18 -8.29
N LEU A 191 -0.73 24.54 -7.46
CA LEU A 191 -1.19 23.63 -6.42
C LEU A 191 -1.88 24.44 -5.29
N PRO A 192 -3.13 24.09 -4.93
CA PRO A 192 -3.94 24.93 -4.03
C PRO A 192 -3.48 24.86 -2.56
N PHE A 193 -2.69 23.82 -2.20
CA PHE A 193 -2.26 23.59 -0.82
C PHE A 193 -0.75 23.44 -0.73
N THR A 194 -0.13 24.17 0.19
CA THR A 194 1.30 24.07 0.50
C THR A 194 1.73 22.64 0.78
N THR A 195 0.93 21.88 1.54
CA THR A 195 1.17 20.46 1.83
C THR A 195 1.25 19.63 0.54
N THR A 196 0.34 19.82 -0.42
CA THR A 196 0.37 19.07 -1.67
C THR A 196 1.56 19.48 -2.55
N ARG A 197 1.88 20.78 -2.60
CA ARG A 197 3.05 21.31 -3.32
C ARG A 197 4.34 20.70 -2.81
N ASN A 198 4.59 20.77 -1.50
CA ASN A 198 5.78 20.22 -0.90
C ASN A 198 5.85 18.68 -1.06
N LEU A 199 4.72 17.97 -0.97
CA LEU A 199 4.66 16.52 -1.21
C LEU A 199 5.02 16.16 -2.65
N VAL A 200 4.55 16.93 -3.66
CA VAL A 200 4.92 16.74 -5.07
C VAL A 200 6.41 16.94 -5.28
N VAL A 201 6.99 18.02 -4.71
CA VAL A 201 8.44 18.27 -4.79
C VAL A 201 9.24 17.11 -4.17
N VAL A 202 8.87 16.66 -2.97
CA VAL A 202 9.53 15.52 -2.32
C VAL A 202 9.43 14.26 -3.18
N LEU A 203 8.28 13.99 -3.81
CA LEU A 203 8.12 12.82 -4.68
C LEU A 203 8.98 12.88 -5.94
N ILE A 204 9.06 14.05 -6.58
CA ILE A 204 9.89 14.27 -7.76
C ILE A 204 11.37 14.02 -7.41
N GLU A 205 11.84 14.61 -6.33
CA GLU A 205 13.25 14.60 -5.93
C GLU A 205 13.71 13.25 -5.33
N THR A 206 12.79 12.46 -4.73
CA THR A 206 13.16 11.25 -3.98
C THR A 206 12.70 9.95 -4.64
N GLY A 207 11.78 9.99 -5.59
CA GLY A 207 11.16 8.80 -6.17
C GLY A 207 10.47 7.88 -5.16
N LEU A 208 10.05 8.38 -4.02
CA LEU A 208 9.28 7.61 -3.04
C LEU A 208 7.98 7.06 -3.63
N ARG A 209 7.50 5.94 -3.09
CA ARG A 209 6.11 5.58 -3.35
C ARG A 209 5.18 6.64 -2.75
N GLY A 210 4.19 7.10 -3.51
CA GLY A 210 3.25 8.13 -3.05
C GLY A 210 2.66 7.84 -1.67
N GLY A 211 2.37 6.57 -1.41
CA GLY A 211 1.92 6.18 -0.09
C GLY A 211 3.00 6.29 1.01
N ASP A 212 4.30 6.00 0.73
CA ASP A 212 5.38 6.14 1.70
C ASP A 212 5.64 7.63 1.98
N ALA A 213 5.64 8.47 0.94
CA ALA A 213 5.74 9.91 1.08
C ALA A 213 4.61 10.52 1.94
N CYS A 214 3.35 10.14 1.70
CA CYS A 214 2.21 10.61 2.50
C CYS A 214 2.31 10.24 4.00
N SER A 215 3.08 9.22 4.36
CA SER A 215 3.24 8.75 5.75
C SER A 215 4.64 8.97 6.31
N LEU A 216 5.37 9.97 5.81
CA LEU A 216 6.63 10.38 6.43
C LEU A 216 6.39 10.92 7.84
N ALA A 217 7.26 10.52 8.78
CA ALA A 217 7.27 11.08 10.12
C ALA A 217 7.58 12.58 10.06
N PHE A 218 7.20 13.36 11.07
CA PHE A 218 7.42 14.81 11.10
C PHE A 218 8.90 15.20 10.95
N SER A 219 9.81 14.46 11.56
CA SER A 219 11.25 14.68 11.47
C SER A 219 11.92 13.51 10.73
N PRO A 220 11.82 13.48 9.38
CA PRO A 220 12.30 12.34 8.61
C PRO A 220 13.78 12.49 8.21
N THR A 221 14.41 13.64 8.49
CA THR A 221 15.79 13.95 8.07
C THR A 221 16.79 13.60 9.14
N LEU A 222 17.93 13.09 8.71
CA LEU A 222 19.13 12.91 9.51
C LEU A 222 20.36 13.14 8.61
N ASP A 223 21.49 13.48 9.22
CA ASP A 223 22.73 13.58 8.48
C ASP A 223 23.43 12.22 8.47
N ASP A 224 24.05 11.90 7.34
CA ASP A 224 24.91 10.72 7.23
C ASP A 224 26.28 10.97 7.94
N SER A 225 27.16 9.97 7.91
CA SER A 225 28.50 10.06 8.52
C SER A 225 29.40 11.15 7.93
N ALA A 226 29.06 11.66 6.76
CA ALA A 226 29.76 12.76 6.08
C ALA A 226 29.04 14.12 6.26
N GLY A 227 27.95 14.18 7.00
CA GLY A 227 27.15 15.39 7.23
C GLY A 227 26.20 15.73 6.06
N TRP A 228 25.91 14.78 5.17
CA TRP A 228 24.94 15.00 4.10
C TRP A 228 23.52 14.67 4.56
N PRO A 229 22.52 15.52 4.24
CA PRO A 229 21.16 15.29 4.65
C PRO A 229 20.56 14.07 3.92
N CYS A 230 20.02 13.15 4.70
CA CYS A 230 19.34 11.94 4.23
C CYS A 230 17.90 11.90 4.73
N LEU A 231 17.01 11.35 3.93
CA LEU A 231 15.64 11.04 4.28
C LEU A 231 15.55 9.62 4.84
N ARG A 232 15.11 9.50 6.08
CA ARG A 232 14.83 8.22 6.73
C ARG A 232 13.33 7.91 6.69
N PHE A 233 12.96 6.75 6.24
CA PHE A 233 11.57 6.31 6.21
C PHE A 233 11.45 4.79 6.28
N GLU A 234 10.31 4.33 6.80
CA GLU A 234 9.95 2.91 6.76
C GLU A 234 9.22 2.59 5.45
N ALA A 235 9.83 1.77 4.59
CA ALA A 235 9.21 1.30 3.37
C ALA A 235 8.14 0.25 3.70
N ALA A 236 6.87 0.64 3.69
CA ALA A 236 5.75 -0.19 4.16
C ALA A 236 5.63 -1.54 3.44
N LYS A 237 6.01 -1.63 2.15
CA LYS A 237 5.92 -2.86 1.36
C LYS A 237 6.98 -3.90 1.75
N VAL A 238 8.18 -3.45 2.11
CA VAL A 238 9.31 -4.33 2.46
C VAL A 238 9.56 -4.38 3.97
N ARG A 239 8.82 -3.59 4.77
CA ARG A 239 8.93 -3.50 6.23
C ARG A 239 10.36 -3.25 6.70
N ALA A 240 11.08 -2.40 5.98
CA ALA A 240 12.46 -2.06 6.26
C ALA A 240 12.63 -0.54 6.31
N GLU A 241 13.47 -0.08 7.23
CA GLU A 241 13.94 1.29 7.26
C GLU A 241 14.87 1.53 6.06
N GLN A 242 14.70 2.66 5.40
CA GLN A 242 15.51 3.05 4.25
C GLN A 242 16.00 4.48 4.42
N LEU A 243 17.17 4.74 3.84
CA LEU A 243 17.79 6.05 3.76
C LEU A 243 17.93 6.44 2.29
N ILE A 244 17.56 7.68 1.97
CA ILE A 244 17.73 8.27 0.64
C ILE A 244 18.45 9.61 0.81
N PRO A 245 19.55 9.86 0.08
CA PRO A 245 20.18 11.18 0.05
C PRO A 245 19.19 12.26 -0.41
N LEU A 246 19.23 13.43 0.20
CA LEU A 246 18.34 14.54 -0.13
C LEU A 246 19.05 15.57 -0.98
N SER A 247 18.39 16.01 -2.07
CA SER A 247 18.77 17.22 -2.77
C SER A 247 18.46 18.46 -1.93
N ALA A 248 19.12 19.57 -2.23
CA ALA A 248 18.84 20.85 -1.56
C ALA A 248 17.36 21.27 -1.72
N LYS A 249 16.76 20.97 -2.87
CA LYS A 249 15.36 21.27 -3.18
C LYS A 249 14.40 20.40 -2.35
N ALA A 250 14.68 19.12 -2.20
CA ALA A 250 13.91 18.24 -1.32
C ALA A 250 14.02 18.64 0.14
N ALA A 251 15.24 18.95 0.61
CA ALA A 251 15.47 19.41 1.96
C ALA A 251 14.75 20.75 2.27
N ALA A 252 14.73 21.68 1.30
CA ALA A 252 13.97 22.93 1.44
C ALA A 252 12.47 22.68 1.51
N ALA A 253 11.92 21.79 0.67
CA ALA A 253 10.51 21.44 0.69
C ALA A 253 10.09 20.78 2.02
N ILE A 254 10.95 19.92 2.60
CA ILE A 254 10.71 19.31 3.91
C ILE A 254 10.68 20.38 5.01
N ARG A 255 11.67 21.31 5.05
CA ARG A 255 11.68 22.40 6.03
C ARG A 255 10.45 23.30 5.92
N SER A 256 10.11 23.74 4.69
CA SER A 256 8.90 24.52 4.43
C SER A 256 7.64 23.79 4.91
N GLN A 257 7.58 22.47 4.74
CA GLN A 257 6.46 21.68 5.23
C GLN A 257 6.43 21.57 6.76
N GLN A 258 7.58 21.43 7.41
CA GLN A 258 7.66 21.41 8.88
C GLN A 258 7.18 22.74 9.47
N GLU A 259 7.60 23.85 8.91
CA GLU A 259 7.12 25.20 9.30
C GLU A 259 5.62 25.32 9.12
N HIS A 260 5.09 24.90 7.97
CA HIS A 260 3.65 24.89 7.70
C HIS A 260 2.86 24.04 8.72
N VAL A 261 3.37 22.86 9.07
CA VAL A 261 2.75 21.99 10.09
C VAL A 261 2.71 22.68 11.46
N LEU A 262 3.81 23.27 11.92
CA LEU A 262 3.87 23.95 13.22
C LEU A 262 2.95 25.17 13.29
N GLN A 263 2.74 25.86 12.16
CA GLN A 263 1.80 26.98 12.08
C GLN A 263 0.34 26.52 12.20
N HIS A 264 -0.03 25.39 11.60
CA HIS A 264 -1.41 24.93 11.57
C HIS A 264 -1.76 24.01 12.74
N TRP A 265 -0.79 23.28 13.27
CA TRP A 265 -0.90 22.40 14.45
C TRP A 265 0.18 22.75 15.47
N PRO A 266 -0.02 23.81 16.29
CA PRO A 266 0.98 24.25 17.25
C PRO A 266 1.36 23.17 18.29
N ALA A 267 0.45 22.23 18.58
CA ALA A 267 0.73 21.06 19.42
C ALA A 267 1.61 20.00 18.72
N GLY A 268 1.92 20.21 17.43
CA GLY A 268 2.68 19.30 16.60
C GLY A 268 1.81 18.27 15.89
N SER A 269 2.43 17.51 14.99
CA SER A 269 1.85 16.36 14.29
C SER A 269 2.89 15.25 14.24
N PRO A 270 2.51 13.97 14.35
CA PRO A 270 3.43 12.84 14.11
C PRO A 270 3.85 12.72 12.64
N TRP A 271 3.16 13.43 11.74
CA TRP A 271 3.34 13.32 10.28
C TRP A 271 3.93 14.60 9.70
N LEU A 272 4.85 14.44 8.74
CA LEU A 272 5.33 15.55 7.92
C LEU A 272 4.21 16.09 7.02
N PHE A 273 3.37 15.20 6.51
CA PHE A 273 2.22 15.54 5.69
C PHE A 273 0.92 15.12 6.39
N PRO A 274 0.40 15.92 7.34
CA PRO A 274 -0.92 15.66 7.92
C PRO A 274 -2.03 15.90 6.90
N GLY A 275 -3.15 15.18 7.05
CA GLY A 275 -4.34 15.37 6.24
C GLY A 275 -4.91 16.79 6.41
N ILE A 276 -5.37 17.39 5.31
CA ILE A 276 -5.81 18.80 5.27
C ILE A 276 -7.30 18.98 5.58
N THR A 277 -8.08 17.91 5.72
CA THR A 277 -9.52 17.98 6.02
C THR A 277 -9.89 16.99 7.12
N GLY A 278 -10.72 17.43 8.07
CA GLY A 278 -11.18 16.59 9.19
C GLY A 278 -10.03 16.02 10.02
N ASN A 279 -9.03 16.84 10.36
CA ASN A 279 -7.80 16.45 11.03
C ASN A 279 -7.32 17.60 11.95
N ASP A 280 -8.18 18.04 12.85
CA ASP A 280 -7.98 19.22 13.68
C ASP A 280 -6.80 19.03 14.67
N ASP A 281 -6.53 17.80 15.04
CA ASP A 281 -5.44 17.38 15.93
C ASP A 281 -4.13 17.03 15.20
N GLY A 282 -4.11 17.05 13.85
CA GLY A 282 -2.94 16.66 13.07
C GLY A 282 -2.56 15.18 13.16
N ALA A 283 -3.38 14.33 13.79
CA ALA A 283 -3.04 12.94 14.08
C ALA A 283 -3.14 12.01 12.86
N LYS A 284 -3.82 12.42 11.79
CA LYS A 284 -4.02 11.61 10.58
C LYS A 284 -3.03 12.00 9.50
N ALA A 285 -2.32 11.04 8.92
CA ALA A 285 -1.49 11.24 7.74
C ALA A 285 -2.30 11.64 6.51
N TYR A 286 -1.67 12.31 5.54
CA TYR A 286 -2.29 12.65 4.28
C TYR A 286 -2.73 11.40 3.51
N SER A 287 -3.99 11.35 3.11
CA SER A 287 -4.53 10.20 2.39
C SER A 287 -3.94 10.11 0.99
N HIS A 288 -3.32 8.98 0.65
CA HIS A 288 -2.81 8.73 -0.71
C HIS A 288 -3.91 8.84 -1.78
N SER A 289 -5.15 8.46 -1.49
CA SER A 289 -6.27 8.61 -2.44
C SER A 289 -6.65 10.08 -2.65
N THR A 290 -6.59 10.90 -1.61
CA THR A 290 -6.79 12.36 -1.72
C THR A 290 -5.66 12.98 -2.51
N PHE A 291 -4.41 12.63 -2.22
CA PHE A 291 -3.24 13.05 -2.98
C PHE A 291 -3.37 12.70 -4.47
N ALA A 292 -3.70 11.45 -4.79
CA ALA A 292 -3.85 11.01 -6.18
C ALA A 292 -4.91 11.81 -6.94
N ARG A 293 -6.05 12.12 -6.31
CA ARG A 293 -7.09 13.00 -6.91
C ARG A 293 -6.59 14.40 -7.14
N GLN A 294 -5.88 14.99 -6.18
CA GLN A 294 -5.33 16.35 -6.32
C GLN A 294 -4.23 16.39 -7.38
N LEU A 295 -3.40 15.36 -7.46
CA LEU A 295 -2.38 15.25 -8.51
C LEU A 295 -3.01 15.24 -9.92
N VAL A 296 -4.07 14.48 -10.13
CA VAL A 296 -4.81 14.44 -11.41
C VAL A 296 -5.49 15.79 -11.68
N HIS A 297 -6.10 16.40 -10.67
CA HIS A 297 -6.74 17.70 -10.82
C HIS A 297 -5.73 18.79 -11.22
N TRP A 298 -4.61 18.86 -10.50
CA TRP A 298 -3.54 19.81 -10.78
C TRP A 298 -3.00 19.68 -12.21
N GLN A 299 -2.76 18.46 -12.68
CA GLN A 299 -2.28 18.21 -14.05
C GLN A 299 -3.26 18.74 -15.12
N ARG A 300 -4.56 18.69 -14.85
CA ARG A 300 -5.58 19.32 -15.72
C ARG A 300 -5.53 20.84 -15.65
N VAL A 301 -5.31 21.41 -14.47
CA VAL A 301 -5.22 22.88 -14.27
C VAL A 301 -4.01 23.47 -14.99
N ILE A 302 -2.89 22.75 -15.05
CA ILE A 302 -1.69 23.17 -15.78
C ILE A 302 -1.72 22.78 -17.26
N ASP A 303 -2.76 22.09 -17.71
CA ASP A 303 -2.91 21.59 -19.08
C ASP A 303 -1.69 20.75 -19.52
N LEU A 304 -1.34 19.74 -18.71
CA LEU A 304 -0.17 18.89 -18.93
C LEU A 304 -0.26 18.14 -20.26
N ARG A 305 0.73 18.33 -21.15
CA ARG A 305 0.75 17.77 -22.50
C ARG A 305 2.05 17.04 -22.80
N ASP A 306 1.99 16.07 -23.70
CA ASP A 306 3.16 15.44 -24.29
C ASP A 306 3.77 16.27 -25.44
N GLN A 307 4.86 15.79 -26.04
CA GLN A 307 5.50 16.45 -27.17
C GLN A 307 4.63 16.55 -28.42
N ALA A 308 3.61 15.69 -28.56
CA ALA A 308 2.63 15.71 -29.63
C ALA A 308 1.45 16.67 -29.33
N GLY A 309 1.48 17.37 -28.18
CA GLY A 309 0.42 18.25 -27.73
C GLY A 309 -0.81 17.54 -27.17
N GLN A 310 -0.74 16.21 -26.95
CA GLN A 310 -1.84 15.45 -26.40
C GLN A 310 -1.87 15.55 -24.88
N PRO A 311 -3.07 15.60 -24.25
CA PRO A 311 -3.19 15.57 -22.81
C PRO A 311 -2.59 14.29 -22.22
N VAL A 312 -1.77 14.42 -21.20
CA VAL A 312 -1.16 13.29 -20.51
C VAL A 312 -1.46 13.31 -19.02
N THR A 313 -1.55 12.13 -18.41
CA THR A 313 -1.75 12.00 -16.98
C THR A 313 -0.62 11.15 -16.38
N VAL A 314 0.05 11.71 -15.39
CA VAL A 314 1.13 11.08 -14.62
C VAL A 314 0.59 10.63 -13.25
N THR A 315 0.89 9.41 -12.88
CA THR A 315 0.54 8.86 -11.56
C THR A 315 1.68 9.03 -10.58
N GLY A 316 1.38 9.10 -9.28
CA GLY A 316 2.42 9.19 -8.24
C GLY A 316 3.42 8.02 -8.26
N HIS A 317 3.07 6.89 -8.88
CA HIS A 317 3.98 5.75 -9.01
C HIS A 317 5.05 5.94 -10.09
N GLN A 318 4.76 6.71 -11.13
CA GLN A 318 5.68 6.96 -12.24
C GLN A 318 6.89 7.82 -11.82
N PHE A 319 6.75 8.70 -10.81
CA PHE A 319 7.90 9.45 -10.27
C PHE A 319 9.02 8.55 -9.77
N ARG A 320 8.70 7.33 -9.30
CA ARG A 320 9.71 6.36 -8.86
C ARG A 320 10.64 5.89 -9.99
N HIS A 321 10.15 5.85 -11.22
CA HIS A 321 10.91 5.33 -12.35
C HIS A 321 11.93 6.33 -12.90
N ILE A 322 11.82 7.61 -12.53
CA ILE A 322 12.74 8.67 -12.99
C ILE A 322 14.16 8.43 -12.47
N LEU A 323 14.31 8.04 -11.21
CA LEU A 323 15.60 7.81 -10.57
C LEU A 323 16.25 6.47 -10.97
N SER A 324 15.51 5.58 -11.63
CA SER A 324 15.98 4.26 -12.07
C SER A 324 16.34 4.21 -13.54
N GLY A 325 16.22 5.33 -14.27
CA GLY A 325 16.48 5.40 -15.72
C GLY A 325 17.96 5.54 -16.07
N PRO A 326 18.39 5.06 -17.26
CA PRO A 326 19.80 5.08 -17.71
C PRO A 326 20.39 6.47 -17.98
N GLY A 327 19.67 7.55 -17.69
CA GLY A 327 20.10 8.95 -17.90
C GLY A 327 20.21 9.81 -16.64
N SER A 328 19.89 9.30 -15.45
CA SER A 328 19.96 10.10 -14.22
C SER A 328 21.40 10.14 -13.69
N SER A 329 22.16 11.14 -14.14
CA SER A 329 23.53 11.42 -13.66
C SER A 329 23.62 11.72 -12.15
N THR A 330 22.50 11.98 -11.49
CA THR A 330 22.41 12.27 -10.05
C THR A 330 22.46 11.00 -9.18
N ALA A 331 22.01 9.85 -9.69
CA ALA A 331 22.01 8.59 -8.93
C ALA A 331 23.37 7.87 -8.92
N ALA A 332 24.19 8.08 -9.96
CA ALA A 332 25.48 7.39 -10.10
C ALA A 332 26.55 7.92 -9.14
N SER A 333 26.50 9.20 -8.73
CA SER A 333 27.48 9.78 -7.81
C SER A 333 27.15 9.55 -6.33
N LEU A 334 25.90 9.18 -6.00
CA LEU A 334 25.44 9.06 -4.62
C LEU A 334 25.35 7.60 -4.12
N SER A 335 25.31 6.61 -5.03
CA SER A 335 25.19 5.19 -4.65
C SER A 335 26.48 4.54 -4.14
N THR A 336 27.64 5.19 -4.31
CA THR A 336 28.94 4.64 -3.90
C THR A 336 29.28 4.95 -2.43
N SER A 337 28.68 5.97 -1.82
CA SER A 337 29.03 6.43 -0.47
C SER A 337 28.25 5.75 0.67
N CYS A 338 27.12 5.09 0.41
CA CYS A 338 26.27 4.50 1.46
C CYS A 338 26.44 2.98 1.67
N LYS A 339 27.46 2.35 1.05
CA LYS A 339 27.75 0.92 1.22
C LYS A 339 28.97 0.70 2.12
N SER A 340 28.88 1.01 3.41
CA SER A 340 29.76 0.37 4.39
C SER A 340 29.33 0.71 5.83
N SER A 341 28.63 -0.15 6.47
CA SER A 341 28.72 -0.47 7.91
C SER A 341 27.74 -1.57 8.26
N SER A 342 28.03 -2.79 7.78
CA SER A 342 27.54 -3.99 8.45
C SER A 342 28.39 -4.21 9.69
N VAL A 343 27.89 -3.81 10.85
CA VAL A 343 28.48 -4.17 12.14
C VAL A 343 28.17 -5.65 12.38
N THR A 344 29.19 -6.48 12.28
CA THR A 344 29.20 -7.87 12.74
C THR A 344 29.16 -7.88 14.26
N PRO A 345 28.20 -8.54 14.93
CA PRO A 345 28.30 -8.73 16.37
C PRO A 345 29.39 -9.77 16.68
N ALA A 346 30.37 -9.38 17.48
CA ALA A 346 31.37 -10.27 18.03
C ALA A 346 30.68 -11.33 18.94
N ARG A 347 30.97 -12.59 18.69
CA ARG A 347 30.70 -13.70 19.60
C ARG A 347 31.73 -13.65 20.73
N THR A 348 31.24 -13.61 21.94
CA THR A 348 31.87 -14.16 23.15
C THR A 348 30.83 -14.99 23.89
#